data_ec84c541e8a69be9786dcbd15ba6e602
#
_entry.id   ec84c541e8a69be9786dcbd15ba6e602
#
_cell.length_a   1.000
_cell.length_b   1.000
_cell.length_c   1.000
_cell.angle_alpha   90.00
_cell.angle_beta   90.00
_cell.angle_gamma   90.00
#
_symmetry.space_group_name_H-M   'P 1'
#
loop_
_entity.id
_entity.type
_entity.pdbx_description
1 polymer ?
#
loop_
_entity_poly.entity_id
_entity_poly.type
_entity_poly.pdbx_seq_one_letter_code
_entity_poly.pdbx_strand_id
1 'polypeptide(L)' 'MNKTKAEKLIERMYFLEHGKLLSCHDILYIYYIEKKMTISEIAKYFIQSYGTIQRLLKKYNIEKELIFV' A
#
# COMPACT_ATOMS: atom_id res chain seq x y z
N MET A 1 9.16 -13.88 8.48
CA MET A 1 7.82 -13.95 7.92
C MET A 1 7.85 -13.71 6.43
N ASN A 2 7.10 -14.56 5.71
CA ASN A 2 7.12 -14.48 4.26
C ASN A 2 6.16 -13.42 3.75
N LYS A 3 6.63 -12.65 2.79
CA LYS A 3 5.78 -11.68 2.11
C LYS A 3 4.92 -12.40 1.08
N THR A 4 3.71 -11.93 0.90
CA THR A 4 2.83 -12.47 -0.13
C THR A 4 3.30 -11.99 -1.51
N LYS A 5 2.77 -12.63 -2.56
CA LYS A 5 3.05 -12.23 -3.93
C LYS A 5 2.68 -10.77 -4.16
N ALA A 6 1.54 -10.36 -3.63
CA ALA A 6 1.07 -8.98 -3.79
C ALA A 6 2.06 -7.98 -3.21
N GLU A 7 2.58 -8.29 -2.01
CA GLU A 7 3.55 -7.41 -1.37
C GLU A 7 4.82 -7.29 -2.21
N LYS A 8 5.31 -8.41 -2.74
CA LYS A 8 6.51 -8.39 -3.57
C LYS A 8 6.30 -7.61 -4.85
N LEU A 9 5.13 -7.73 -5.46
CA LEU A 9 4.81 -6.98 -6.67
C LEU A 9 4.75 -5.49 -6.41
N ILE A 10 4.11 -5.09 -5.31
CA ILE A 10 4.01 -3.69 -4.94
C ILE A 10 5.41 -3.10 -4.74
N GLU A 11 6.27 -3.82 -4.01
CA GLU A 11 7.62 -3.38 -3.76
C GLU A 11 8.42 -3.26 -5.05
N ARG A 12 8.26 -4.23 -5.94
CA ARG A 12 8.97 -4.22 -7.22
C ARG A 12 8.50 -3.08 -8.12
N MET A 13 7.19 -2.85 -8.20
CA MET A 13 6.65 -1.77 -9.02
C MET A 13 7.15 -0.42 -8.53
N TYR A 14 7.17 -0.23 -7.21
CA TYR A 14 7.67 1.00 -6.64
C TYR A 14 9.14 1.20 -6.96
N PHE A 15 9.94 0.14 -6.81
CA PHE A 15 11.37 0.20 -7.11
C PHE A 15 11.61 0.56 -8.58
N LEU A 16 10.87 -0.06 -9.50
CA LEU A 16 11.04 0.21 -10.92
C LEU A 16 10.68 1.63 -11.28
N GLU A 17 9.71 2.20 -10.59
CA GLU A 17 9.24 3.55 -10.87
C GLU A 17 10.13 4.62 -10.24
N HIS A 18 10.57 4.40 -9.01
CA HIS A 18 11.25 5.44 -8.23
C HIS A 18 12.73 5.15 -7.96
N GLY A 19 13.20 3.96 -8.27
CA GLY A 19 14.60 3.60 -8.01
C GLY A 19 14.95 3.45 -6.56
N LYS A 20 13.94 3.32 -5.68
CA LYS A 20 14.14 3.17 -4.24
C LYS A 20 13.53 1.87 -3.76
N LEU A 21 14.24 1.19 -2.87
CA LEU A 21 13.73 -0.01 -2.22
C LEU A 21 13.03 0.39 -0.93
N LEU A 22 11.71 0.29 -0.94
CA LEU A 22 10.90 0.49 0.26
C LEU A 22 10.12 -0.77 0.55
N SER A 23 9.81 -1.01 1.82
CA SER A 23 8.96 -2.12 2.19
C SER A 23 7.52 -1.82 1.80
N CYS A 24 6.72 -2.86 1.65
CA CYS A 24 5.31 -2.71 1.32
C CYS A 24 4.59 -1.83 2.35
N HIS A 25 4.95 -1.97 3.63
CA HIS A 25 4.41 -1.13 4.68
C HIS A 25 4.63 0.35 4.38
N ASP A 26 5.86 0.72 4.06
CA ASP A 26 6.19 2.12 3.80
C ASP A 26 5.50 2.64 2.54
N ILE A 27 5.45 1.82 1.51
CA ILE A 27 4.80 2.19 0.25
C ILE A 27 3.31 2.46 0.49
N LEU A 28 2.64 1.56 1.17
CA LEU A 28 1.21 1.71 1.44
C LEU A 28 0.95 2.92 2.33
N TYR A 29 1.81 3.16 3.30
CA TYR A 29 1.68 4.32 4.16
C TYR A 29 1.76 5.60 3.33
N ILE A 30 2.74 5.70 2.44
CA ILE A 30 2.89 6.88 1.59
C ILE A 30 1.65 7.12 0.75
N TYR A 31 1.16 6.08 0.09
CA TYR A 31 0.04 6.24 -0.84
C TYR A 31 -1.28 6.47 -0.12
N TYR A 32 -1.50 5.77 0.98
CA TYR A 32 -2.77 5.84 1.68
C TYR A 32 -2.88 7.04 2.62
N ILE A 33 -1.81 7.33 3.35
CA ILE A 33 -1.81 8.39 4.37
C ILE A 33 -1.30 9.71 3.81
N GLU A 34 -0.12 9.70 3.22
CA GLU A 34 0.49 10.95 2.75
C GLU A 34 -0.14 11.47 1.46
N LYS A 35 -0.35 10.60 0.50
CA LYS A 35 -1.00 10.99 -0.77
C LYS A 35 -2.52 10.97 -0.68
N LYS A 36 -3.06 10.43 0.39
CA LYS A 36 -4.51 10.36 0.65
C LYS A 36 -5.29 9.65 -0.46
N MET A 37 -4.68 8.65 -1.06
CA MET A 37 -5.37 7.86 -2.07
C MET A 37 -6.35 6.89 -1.40
N THR A 38 -7.44 6.61 -2.09
CA THR A 38 -8.39 5.61 -1.61
C THR A 38 -7.84 4.21 -1.84
N ILE A 39 -8.42 3.22 -1.15
CA ILE A 39 -8.03 1.82 -1.35
C ILE A 39 -8.22 1.42 -2.81
N SER A 40 -9.34 1.85 -3.42
CA SER A 40 -9.61 1.56 -4.83
C SER A 40 -8.53 2.11 -5.75
N GLU A 41 -8.10 3.34 -5.49
CA GLU A 41 -7.07 3.98 -6.29
C GLU A 41 -5.73 3.25 -6.17
N ILE A 42 -5.37 2.88 -4.94
CA ILE A 42 -4.13 2.15 -4.69
C ILE A 42 -4.16 0.79 -5.38
N ALA A 43 -5.28 0.08 -5.25
CA ALA A 43 -5.44 -1.22 -5.87
C ALA A 43 -5.29 -1.13 -7.38
N LYS A 44 -5.91 -0.13 -7.98
CA LYS A 44 -5.82 0.09 -9.41
C LYS A 44 -4.39 0.41 -9.84
N TYR A 45 -3.72 1.25 -9.07
CA TYR A 45 -2.35 1.67 -9.38
C TYR A 45 -1.39 0.48 -9.38
N PHE A 46 -1.51 -0.39 -8.38
CA PHE A 46 -0.63 -1.56 -8.26
C PHE A 46 -1.20 -2.82 -8.89
N ILE A 47 -2.31 -2.69 -9.62
CA ILE A 47 -2.95 -3.81 -10.32
C ILE A 47 -3.26 -4.95 -9.34
N GLN A 48 -3.88 -4.61 -8.23
CA GLN A 48 -4.29 -5.54 -7.20
C GLN A 48 -5.79 -5.40 -6.97
N SER A 49 -6.38 -6.39 -6.30
CA SER A 49 -7.78 -6.29 -5.95
C SER A 49 -7.96 -5.38 -4.73
N TYR A 50 -9.15 -4.82 -4.60
CA TYR A 50 -9.50 -4.01 -3.44
C TYR A 50 -9.27 -4.78 -2.14
N GLY A 51 -9.73 -6.03 -2.10
CA GLY A 51 -9.57 -6.87 -0.91
C GLY A 51 -8.12 -7.13 -0.54
N THR A 52 -7.25 -7.25 -1.54
CA THR A 52 -5.83 -7.45 -1.28
C THR A 52 -5.23 -6.24 -0.58
N ILE A 53 -5.49 -5.05 -1.09
CA ILE A 53 -4.97 -3.83 -0.47
C ILE A 53 -5.57 -3.63 0.92
N GLN A 54 -6.87 -3.88 1.06
CA GLN A 54 -7.54 -3.76 2.36
C GLN A 54 -6.89 -4.67 3.40
N ARG A 55 -6.61 -5.92 3.03
CA ARG A 55 -5.97 -6.87 3.95
C ARG A 55 -4.57 -6.43 4.31
N LEU A 56 -3.81 -5.90 3.35
CA LEU A 56 -2.46 -5.44 3.63
C LEU A 56 -2.45 -4.25 4.56
N LEU A 57 -3.38 -3.32 4.38
CA LEU A 57 -3.49 -2.18 5.28
C LEU A 57 -3.80 -2.63 6.70
N LYS A 58 -4.69 -3.61 6.85
CA LYS A 58 -4.99 -4.18 8.17
C LYS A 58 -3.79 -4.90 8.76
N LYS A 59 -3.10 -5.68 7.93
CA LYS A 59 -1.92 -6.42 8.37
C LYS A 59 -0.86 -5.51 8.98
N TYR A 60 -0.68 -4.35 8.38
CA TYR A 60 0.33 -3.39 8.84
C TYR A 60 -0.22 -2.30 9.75
N ASN A 61 -1.49 -2.41 10.14
CA ASN A 61 -2.15 -1.43 11.02
C ASN A 61 -2.08 -0.01 10.47
N ILE A 62 -2.22 0.13 9.16
CA ILE A 62 -2.22 1.44 8.52
C ILE A 62 -3.67 1.91 8.43
N GLU A 63 -4.02 2.92 9.20
CA GLU A 63 -5.37 3.46 9.23
C GLU A 63 -5.32 4.97 9.07
N LYS A 64 -6.31 5.49 8.36
CA LYS A 64 -6.45 6.94 8.27
C LYS A 64 -7.00 7.46 9.59
N GLU A 65 -6.39 8.53 10.08
CA GLU A 65 -6.90 9.17 11.27
C GLU A 65 -8.22 9.83 10.95
N LEU A 66 -9.23 9.53 11.78
CA LEU A 66 -10.50 10.22 11.71
C LEU A 66 -10.46 11.32 12.74
N ILE A 67 -10.43 12.55 12.27
CA ILE A 67 -10.43 13.70 13.16
C ILE A 67 -11.87 14.13 13.35
N PHE A 68 -12.36 13.95 14.56
CA PHE A 68 -13.69 14.42 14.92
C PHE A 68 -13.54 15.78 15.57
N VAL A 69 -14.15 16.74 14.94
CA VAL A 69 -14.12 18.10 15.45
C VAL A 69 -15.49 18.45 16.01
#